data_981ffad95bc42bd7e6a61df00fea6fd3
#
_entry.id   981ffad95bc42bd7e6a61df00fea6fd3
#
_cell.length_a   1.000
_cell.length_b   1.000
_cell.length_c   1.000
_cell.angle_alpha   90.00
_cell.angle_beta   90.00
_cell.angle_gamma   90.00
#
_symmetry.space_group_name_H-M   'P 1'
#
loop_
_entity.id
_entity.type
_entity.pdbx_description
1 polymer ?
#
loop_
_entity_poly.entity_id
_entity_poly.type
_entity_poly.pdbx_seq_one_letter_code
_entity_poly.pdbx_strand_id
1 'polypeptide(L)'
;MGRPSASRRIGPRPAVALLGLLLAACATAPPEPQSRQSTLATAAAECAAGRPGLKVARVDPDGRVHVTVGPGGERDVPVFNACYAQKAQETLSRAQVIESRATADSASGRSGAHATSVPIRLVNRKVLVPVVLNGGPPATFILDTGSNITVVSPGLARSLGVEGGPGEPRGTARMASGQEVAVTARRLESISVGGARIDNFGVVIYDLAGVTSSAGPGIVVDGLLGIDFIGRFTTTLDPRNQTLIFQLDDPSPR
;
A
#
# COMPACT_ATOMS: atom_id res chain seq x y z
N MET A 1 -67.82 -64.32 -1.95
CA MET A 1 -68.19 -63.00 -2.49
C MET A 1 -66.97 -62.05 -2.33
N GLY A 2 -66.08 -62.11 -3.29
CA GLY A 2 -64.87 -61.31 -3.29
C GLY A 2 -64.89 -60.34 -4.49
N ARG A 3 -64.68 -59.07 -4.23
CA ARG A 3 -64.54 -58.03 -5.25
C ARG A 3 -63.06 -57.94 -5.68
N PRO A 4 -62.77 -57.85 -7.00
CA PRO A 4 -61.40 -57.69 -7.47
C PRO A 4 -60.91 -56.22 -7.29
N SER A 5 -59.72 -56.13 -6.82
CA SER A 5 -58.93 -54.87 -6.68
C SER A 5 -58.45 -54.38 -8.06
N ALA A 6 -58.78 -53.17 -8.43
CA ALA A 6 -58.33 -52.51 -9.63
C ALA A 6 -56.93 -51.90 -9.44
N SER A 7 -55.96 -52.49 -10.14
CA SER A 7 -54.58 -51.95 -10.26
C SER A 7 -54.58 -50.73 -11.20
N ARG A 8 -54.29 -49.52 -10.69
CA ARG A 8 -54.00 -48.35 -11.51
C ARG A 8 -52.52 -48.37 -11.87
N ARG A 9 -52.24 -48.50 -13.14
CA ARG A 9 -50.91 -48.27 -13.72
C ARG A 9 -50.64 -46.76 -13.74
N ILE A 10 -49.58 -46.32 -13.04
CA ILE A 10 -49.07 -44.98 -13.12
C ILE A 10 -48.03 -44.94 -14.25
N GLY A 11 -48.31 -44.19 -15.31
CA GLY A 11 -47.40 -43.98 -16.42
C GLY A 11 -46.25 -43.05 -16.03
N PRO A 12 -45.14 -43.10 -16.74
CA PRO A 12 -43.98 -42.27 -16.42
C PRO A 12 -44.24 -40.79 -16.74
N ARG A 13 -43.99 -39.94 -15.76
CA ARG A 13 -43.97 -38.49 -15.94
C ARG A 13 -42.69 -38.06 -16.67
N PRO A 14 -42.73 -37.08 -17.60
CA PRO A 14 -41.52 -36.58 -18.24
C PRO A 14 -40.70 -35.78 -17.23
N ALA A 15 -39.41 -36.11 -17.12
CA ALA A 15 -38.42 -35.36 -16.38
C ALA A 15 -38.17 -34.03 -17.09
N VAL A 16 -38.60 -32.94 -16.47
CA VAL A 16 -38.19 -31.59 -16.88
C VAL A 16 -36.76 -31.40 -16.42
N ALA A 17 -35.84 -31.45 -17.37
CA ALA A 17 -34.45 -31.10 -17.14
C ALA A 17 -34.37 -29.58 -16.94
N LEU A 18 -34.22 -29.13 -15.67
CA LEU A 18 -33.80 -27.79 -15.37
C LEU A 18 -32.31 -27.65 -15.74
N LEU A 19 -32.07 -27.03 -16.89
CA LEU A 19 -30.74 -26.61 -17.30
C LEU A 19 -30.34 -25.42 -16.42
N GLY A 20 -29.69 -25.71 -15.28
CA GLY A 20 -29.10 -24.70 -14.42
C GLY A 20 -27.92 -24.07 -15.13
N LEU A 21 -28.10 -22.84 -15.61
CA LEU A 21 -27.01 -21.96 -16.07
C LEU A 21 -26.13 -21.63 -14.84
N LEU A 22 -25.06 -22.37 -14.66
CA LEU A 22 -23.96 -22.00 -13.77
C LEU A 22 -23.25 -20.81 -14.41
N LEU A 23 -23.67 -19.60 -14.05
CA LEU A 23 -22.84 -18.40 -14.20
C LEU A 23 -21.61 -18.57 -13.27
N ALA A 24 -20.53 -19.10 -13.85
CA ALA A 24 -19.22 -19.03 -13.22
C ALA A 24 -18.84 -17.54 -13.10
N ALA A 25 -19.07 -16.96 -11.94
CA ALA A 25 -18.44 -15.71 -11.58
C ALA A 25 -16.92 -15.96 -11.60
N CYS A 26 -16.24 -15.45 -12.62
CA CYS A 26 -14.78 -15.31 -12.63
C CYS A 26 -14.42 -14.36 -11.49
N ALA A 27 -14.32 -14.89 -10.27
CA ALA A 27 -13.56 -14.23 -9.23
C ALA A 27 -12.11 -14.26 -9.72
N THR A 28 -11.61 -13.13 -10.18
CA THR A 28 -10.18 -12.95 -10.44
C THR A 28 -9.45 -13.16 -9.13
N ALA A 29 -8.81 -14.32 -9.01
CA ALA A 29 -7.94 -14.62 -7.89
C ALA A 29 -6.88 -13.52 -7.77
N PRO A 30 -6.46 -13.14 -6.55
CA PRO A 30 -5.37 -12.20 -6.38
C PRO A 30 -4.15 -12.69 -7.15
N PRO A 31 -3.36 -11.79 -7.76
CA PRO A 31 -2.21 -12.19 -8.57
C PRO A 31 -1.28 -13.07 -7.74
N GLU A 32 -1.05 -14.27 -8.24
CA GLU A 32 -0.21 -15.27 -7.58
C GLU A 32 1.20 -14.69 -7.29
N PRO A 33 1.89 -15.15 -6.24
CA PRO A 33 3.26 -14.73 -5.90
C PRO A 33 4.22 -14.77 -7.10
N GLN A 34 3.99 -15.66 -8.04
CA GLN A 34 4.75 -15.79 -9.28
C GLN A 34 4.64 -14.57 -10.21
N SER A 35 3.49 -13.90 -10.27
CA SER A 35 3.32 -12.71 -11.10
C SER A 35 4.08 -11.51 -10.53
N ARG A 36 4.16 -11.40 -9.21
CA ARG A 36 4.91 -10.36 -8.51
C ARG A 36 6.41 -10.53 -8.73
N GLN A 37 6.91 -11.75 -8.59
CA GLN A 37 8.31 -12.07 -8.82
C GLN A 37 8.74 -11.81 -10.27
N SER A 38 7.89 -12.15 -11.25
CA SER A 38 8.17 -11.90 -12.66
C SER A 38 8.26 -10.40 -12.98
N THR A 39 7.40 -9.57 -12.38
CA THR A 39 7.43 -8.12 -12.57
C THR A 39 8.68 -7.49 -11.94
N LEU A 40 9.07 -7.94 -10.76
CA LEU A 40 10.32 -7.50 -10.12
C LEU A 40 11.56 -7.96 -10.89
N ALA A 41 11.52 -9.15 -11.48
CA ALA A 41 12.60 -9.62 -12.36
C ALA A 41 12.73 -8.76 -13.62
N THR A 42 11.62 -8.32 -14.20
CA THR A 42 11.63 -7.38 -15.34
C THR A 42 12.23 -6.04 -14.93
N ALA A 43 11.85 -5.47 -13.80
CA ALA A 43 12.41 -4.24 -13.25
C ALA A 43 13.93 -4.35 -13.03
N ALA A 44 14.39 -5.49 -12.49
CA ALA A 44 15.81 -5.75 -12.30
C ALA A 44 16.57 -5.84 -13.62
N ALA A 45 15.99 -6.52 -14.61
CA ALA A 45 16.60 -6.64 -15.96
C ALA A 45 16.71 -5.27 -16.66
N GLU A 46 15.67 -4.43 -16.56
CA GLU A 46 15.70 -3.08 -17.10
C GLU A 46 16.78 -2.21 -16.44
N CYS A 47 16.95 -2.32 -15.13
CA CYS A 47 17.98 -1.58 -14.41
C CYS A 47 19.41 -2.11 -14.70
N ALA A 48 19.56 -3.35 -15.10
CA ALA A 48 20.83 -3.90 -15.55
C ALA A 48 21.14 -3.56 -17.03
N ALA A 49 20.13 -3.19 -17.81
CA ALA A 49 20.31 -2.85 -19.22
C ALA A 49 21.29 -1.68 -19.40
N GLY A 50 22.21 -1.84 -20.36
CA GLY A 50 23.29 -0.87 -20.61
C GLY A 50 24.46 -0.92 -19.62
N ARG A 51 24.49 -1.90 -18.71
CA ARG A 51 25.58 -2.14 -17.74
C ARG A 51 26.20 -3.51 -17.96
N PRO A 52 27.15 -3.65 -18.91
CA PRO A 52 27.67 -4.97 -19.36
C PRO A 52 28.38 -5.73 -18.25
N GLY A 53 28.84 -5.05 -17.19
CA GLY A 53 29.48 -5.64 -16.02
C GLY A 53 28.49 -6.18 -14.97
N LEU A 54 27.17 -6.01 -15.15
CA LEU A 54 26.16 -6.49 -14.22
C LEU A 54 25.21 -7.49 -14.90
N LYS A 55 25.00 -8.63 -14.25
CA LYS A 55 24.00 -9.62 -14.67
C LYS A 55 23.08 -9.95 -13.50
N VAL A 56 21.78 -9.85 -13.73
CA VAL A 56 20.78 -10.32 -12.77
C VAL A 56 20.81 -11.84 -12.76
N ALA A 57 21.16 -12.44 -11.62
CA ALA A 57 21.22 -13.88 -11.44
C ALA A 57 19.84 -14.43 -11.08
N ARG A 58 19.17 -13.78 -10.12
CA ARG A 58 17.79 -14.12 -9.69
C ARG A 58 17.17 -12.97 -8.92
N VAL A 59 15.85 -13.02 -8.80
CA VAL A 59 15.06 -12.18 -7.88
C VAL A 59 14.27 -13.12 -6.98
N ASP A 60 14.41 -12.93 -5.67
CA ASP A 60 13.70 -13.75 -4.68
C ASP A 60 12.22 -13.30 -4.57
N PRO A 61 11.32 -14.14 -4.03
CA PRO A 61 9.91 -13.77 -3.85
C PRO A 61 9.70 -12.55 -2.94
N ASP A 62 10.64 -12.27 -2.03
CA ASP A 62 10.65 -11.09 -1.16
C ASP A 62 11.17 -9.81 -1.85
N GLY A 63 11.54 -9.92 -3.13
CA GLY A 63 12.05 -8.81 -3.94
C GLY A 63 13.55 -8.56 -3.81
N ARG A 64 14.32 -9.43 -3.15
CA ARG A 64 15.78 -9.34 -3.17
C ARG A 64 16.31 -9.71 -4.55
N VAL A 65 17.20 -8.88 -5.07
CA VAL A 65 17.86 -9.13 -6.35
C VAL A 65 19.31 -9.59 -6.12
N HIS A 66 19.68 -10.68 -6.76
CA HIS A 66 21.03 -11.19 -6.78
C HIS A 66 21.67 -10.84 -8.13
N VAL A 67 22.74 -10.06 -8.10
CA VAL A 67 23.48 -9.68 -9.28
C VAL A 67 24.87 -10.29 -9.26
N THR A 68 25.35 -10.71 -10.43
CA THR A 68 26.75 -11.07 -10.63
C THR A 68 27.47 -9.86 -11.18
N VAL A 69 28.58 -9.49 -10.56
CA VAL A 69 29.41 -8.35 -10.94
C VAL A 69 30.65 -8.88 -11.66
N GLY A 70 30.79 -8.52 -12.93
CA GLY A 70 31.97 -8.81 -13.74
C GLY A 70 32.99 -7.66 -13.67
N PRO A 71 34.14 -7.80 -14.36
CA PRO A 71 35.18 -6.79 -14.36
C PRO A 71 34.66 -5.40 -14.79
N GLY A 72 34.90 -4.38 -13.95
CA GLY A 72 34.46 -3.01 -14.20
C GLY A 72 33.01 -2.70 -13.82
N GLY A 73 32.21 -3.70 -13.45
CA GLY A 73 30.80 -3.52 -13.06
C GLY A 73 30.59 -2.97 -11.65
N GLU A 74 31.60 -2.92 -10.80
CA GLU A 74 31.51 -2.47 -9.41
C GLU A 74 31.00 -1.02 -9.30
N ARG A 75 31.37 -0.17 -10.26
CA ARG A 75 30.92 1.23 -10.32
C ARG A 75 29.42 1.37 -10.62
N ASP A 76 28.86 0.36 -11.27
CA ASP A 76 27.45 0.35 -11.69
C ASP A 76 26.51 -0.16 -10.59
N VAL A 77 27.04 -0.84 -9.56
CA VAL A 77 26.23 -1.43 -8.47
C VAL A 77 25.39 -0.37 -7.74
N PRO A 78 25.91 0.79 -7.32
CA PRO A 78 25.11 1.81 -6.66
C PRO A 78 24.00 2.36 -7.56
N VAL A 79 24.28 2.57 -8.84
CA VAL A 79 23.31 3.07 -9.83
C VAL A 79 22.22 2.03 -10.09
N PHE A 80 22.60 0.76 -10.21
CA PHE A 80 21.66 -0.35 -10.33
C PHE A 80 20.75 -0.43 -9.11
N ASN A 81 21.32 -0.38 -7.90
CA ASN A 81 20.55 -0.48 -6.65
C ASN A 81 19.53 0.66 -6.52
N ALA A 82 19.92 1.89 -6.86
CA ALA A 82 19.01 3.04 -6.85
C ALA A 82 17.87 2.87 -7.87
N CYS A 83 18.18 2.48 -9.09
CA CYS A 83 17.20 2.21 -10.14
C CYS A 83 16.23 1.09 -9.74
N TYR A 84 16.77 -0.04 -9.26
CA TYR A 84 15.95 -1.18 -8.88
C TYR A 84 15.04 -0.86 -7.68
N ALA A 85 15.56 -0.18 -6.67
CA ALA A 85 14.76 0.23 -5.52
C ALA A 85 13.57 1.10 -5.94
N GLN A 86 13.79 2.08 -6.82
CA GLN A 86 12.73 2.95 -7.34
C GLN A 86 11.68 2.15 -8.13
N LYS A 87 12.11 1.33 -9.09
CA LYS A 87 11.19 0.54 -9.93
C LYS A 87 10.44 -0.53 -9.13
N ALA A 88 11.11 -1.20 -8.21
CA ALA A 88 10.49 -2.18 -7.34
C ALA A 88 9.42 -1.52 -6.45
N GLN A 89 9.70 -0.34 -5.91
CA GLN A 89 8.74 0.42 -5.11
C GLN A 89 7.53 0.84 -5.95
N GLU A 90 7.72 1.37 -7.16
CA GLU A 90 6.64 1.74 -8.07
C GLU A 90 5.76 0.53 -8.43
N THR A 91 6.39 -0.61 -8.74
CA THR A 91 5.68 -1.86 -9.04
C THR A 91 4.85 -2.36 -7.87
N LEU A 92 5.43 -2.34 -6.68
CA LEU A 92 4.74 -2.78 -5.45
C LEU A 92 3.59 -1.83 -5.09
N SER A 93 3.78 -0.53 -5.26
CA SER A 93 2.74 0.48 -5.03
C SER A 93 1.57 0.33 -6.01
N ARG A 94 1.84 0.09 -7.29
CA ARG A 94 0.78 -0.16 -8.30
C ARG A 94 0.00 -1.45 -8.00
N ALA A 95 0.68 -2.53 -7.61
CA ALA A 95 0.02 -3.78 -7.24
C ALA A 95 -0.88 -3.59 -6.01
N GLN A 96 -0.43 -2.83 -5.01
CA GLN A 96 -1.21 -2.51 -3.81
C GLN A 96 -2.45 -1.66 -4.09
N VAL A 97 -2.37 -0.71 -5.03
CA VAL A 97 -3.53 0.10 -5.46
C VAL A 97 -4.58 -0.76 -6.16
N ILE A 98 -4.16 -1.73 -6.97
CA ILE A 98 -5.08 -2.65 -7.65
C ILE A 98 -5.76 -3.57 -6.62
N GLU A 99 -5.00 -4.09 -5.66
CA GLU A 99 -5.50 -4.99 -4.62
C GLU A 99 -6.45 -4.27 -3.64
N SER A 100 -6.13 -3.03 -3.25
CA SER A 100 -7.02 -2.21 -2.41
C SER A 100 -8.30 -1.78 -3.13
N ARG A 101 -8.29 -1.59 -4.45
CA ARG A 101 -9.51 -1.39 -5.25
C ARG A 101 -10.36 -2.64 -5.32
N ALA A 102 -9.77 -3.82 -5.53
CA ALA A 102 -10.48 -5.09 -5.60
C ALA A 102 -11.13 -5.46 -4.24
N THR A 103 -10.48 -5.15 -3.12
CA THR A 103 -11.05 -5.37 -1.77
C THR A 103 -12.13 -4.35 -1.42
N ALA A 104 -12.02 -3.09 -1.89
CA ALA A 104 -13.06 -2.07 -1.71
C ALA A 104 -14.36 -2.44 -2.46
N ASP A 105 -14.26 -2.96 -3.68
CA ASP A 105 -15.42 -3.40 -4.46
C ASP A 105 -16.08 -4.67 -3.87
N SER A 106 -15.31 -5.52 -3.20
CA SER A 106 -15.85 -6.72 -2.53
C SER A 106 -16.52 -6.42 -1.18
N ALA A 107 -16.19 -5.30 -0.55
CA ALA A 107 -16.73 -4.88 0.74
C ALA A 107 -18.07 -4.13 0.63
N SER A 108 -18.46 -3.66 -0.57
CA SER A 108 -19.69 -2.87 -0.78
C SER A 108 -21.01 -3.64 -0.60
N GLY A 109 -20.95 -4.93 -0.22
CA GLY A 109 -22.12 -5.79 -0.05
C GLY A 109 -22.65 -5.98 1.38
N ARG A 110 -22.06 -5.38 2.42
CA ARG A 110 -22.53 -5.54 3.80
C ARG A 110 -22.68 -4.20 4.51
N SER A 111 -23.91 -3.82 4.75
CA SER A 111 -24.31 -2.74 5.66
C SER A 111 -23.82 -3.08 7.09
N GLY A 112 -22.81 -2.37 7.57
CA GLY A 112 -22.23 -2.49 8.92
C GLY A 112 -20.86 -1.82 8.92
N ALA A 113 -20.51 -1.07 9.93
CA ALA A 113 -19.30 -0.29 10.17
C ALA A 113 -18.25 -0.38 9.03
N HIS A 114 -18.16 0.66 8.24
CA HIS A 114 -17.22 0.69 7.11
C HIS A 114 -15.78 0.63 7.64
N ALA A 115 -15.09 -0.47 7.36
CA ALA A 115 -13.67 -0.61 7.65
C ALA A 115 -12.86 -0.64 6.35
N THR A 116 -11.71 -0.02 6.34
CA THR A 116 -10.73 -0.13 5.26
C THR A 116 -9.51 -0.89 5.74
N SER A 117 -9.04 -1.82 4.92
CA SER A 117 -7.87 -2.65 5.19
C SER A 117 -6.76 -2.25 4.22
N VAL A 118 -5.59 -1.94 4.75
CA VAL A 118 -4.45 -1.42 3.99
C VAL A 118 -3.25 -2.33 4.18
N PRO A 119 -2.67 -2.89 3.11
CA PRO A 119 -1.45 -3.66 3.21
C PRO A 119 -0.29 -2.76 3.65
N ILE A 120 0.52 -3.28 4.59
CA ILE A 120 1.70 -2.60 5.11
C ILE A 120 2.95 -3.44 4.89
N ARG A 121 4.12 -2.83 5.10
CA ARG A 121 5.39 -3.55 5.09
C ARG A 121 6.09 -3.38 6.44
N LEU A 122 6.55 -4.49 6.99
CA LEU A 122 7.36 -4.49 8.21
C LEU A 122 8.84 -4.59 7.83
N VAL A 123 9.60 -3.54 8.09
CA VAL A 123 11.03 -3.49 7.77
C VAL A 123 11.78 -2.86 8.96
N ASN A 124 12.79 -3.55 9.47
CA ASN A 124 13.63 -3.08 10.58
C ASN A 124 12.81 -2.55 11.76
N ARG A 125 11.75 -3.27 12.16
CA ARG A 125 10.80 -2.91 13.22
C ARG A 125 10.01 -1.62 12.96
N LYS A 126 9.97 -1.16 11.71
CA LYS A 126 9.13 -0.04 11.27
C LYS A 126 7.97 -0.55 10.43
N VAL A 127 6.83 0.08 10.58
CA VAL A 127 5.64 -0.17 9.79
C VAL A 127 5.60 0.85 8.66
N LEU A 128 5.76 0.39 7.42
CA LEU A 128 5.67 1.24 6.23
C LEU A 128 4.25 1.17 5.67
N VAL A 129 3.66 2.33 5.45
CA VAL A 129 2.27 2.50 5.05
C VAL A 129 2.21 3.32 3.76
N PRO A 130 1.43 2.93 2.74
CA PRO A 130 1.18 3.76 1.57
C PRO A 130 0.20 4.87 1.94
N VAL A 131 0.60 6.11 1.71
CA VAL A 131 -0.19 7.32 2.00
C VAL A 131 -0.38 8.12 0.71
N VAL A 132 -1.60 8.54 0.43
CA VAL A 132 -1.92 9.40 -0.72
C VAL A 132 -2.16 10.82 -0.23
N LEU A 133 -1.44 11.78 -0.80
CA LEU A 133 -1.57 13.20 -0.49
C LEU A 133 -2.16 13.93 -1.71
N ASN A 134 -3.16 14.77 -1.51
CA ASN A 134 -3.83 15.57 -2.54
C ASN A 134 -4.28 14.75 -3.76
N GLY A 135 -4.65 13.47 -3.57
CA GLY A 135 -5.04 12.58 -4.66
C GLY A 135 -3.90 12.15 -5.60
N GLY A 136 -2.66 12.45 -5.24
CA GLY A 136 -1.47 12.07 -6.01
C GLY A 136 -1.13 10.57 -5.90
N PRO A 137 0.05 10.15 -6.37
CA PRO A 137 0.52 8.79 -6.23
C PRO A 137 0.80 8.44 -4.76
N PRO A 138 0.68 7.14 -4.37
CA PRO A 138 1.04 6.70 -3.04
C PRO A 138 2.51 6.97 -2.71
N ALA A 139 2.75 7.57 -1.57
CA ALA A 139 4.07 7.82 -0.97
C ALA A 139 4.29 6.86 0.23
N THR A 140 5.53 6.56 0.57
CA THR A 140 5.86 5.63 1.64
C THR A 140 6.07 6.36 2.96
N PHE A 141 5.21 6.12 3.92
CA PHE A 141 5.30 6.69 5.26
C PHE A 141 5.65 5.63 6.30
N ILE A 142 6.35 6.04 7.35
CA ILE A 142 6.45 5.24 8.58
C ILE A 142 5.24 5.58 9.44
N LEU A 143 4.52 4.56 9.91
CA LEU A 143 3.52 4.71 10.96
C LEU A 143 4.23 5.03 12.27
N ASP A 144 4.04 6.23 12.80
CA ASP A 144 4.74 6.72 13.98
C ASP A 144 3.75 7.18 15.06
N THR A 145 3.42 6.27 15.97
CA THR A 145 2.55 6.57 17.13
C THR A 145 3.23 7.47 18.18
N GLY A 146 4.53 7.68 18.08
CA GLY A 146 5.30 8.61 18.93
C GLY A 146 5.30 10.04 18.42
N SER A 147 4.86 10.26 17.18
CA SER A 147 4.74 11.60 16.61
C SER A 147 3.30 12.13 16.73
N ASN A 148 3.16 13.31 17.32
CA ASN A 148 1.87 14.00 17.41
C ASN A 148 1.45 14.66 16.09
N ILE A 149 2.36 14.78 15.13
CA ILE A 149 2.18 15.51 13.88
C ILE A 149 2.68 14.66 12.73
N THR A 150 1.94 14.66 11.63
CA THR A 150 2.36 14.04 10.38
C THR A 150 3.43 14.90 9.70
N VAL A 151 4.53 14.25 9.31
CA VAL A 151 5.70 14.89 8.72
C VAL A 151 5.85 14.46 7.27
N VAL A 152 6.15 15.41 6.40
CA VAL A 152 6.39 15.21 4.97
C VAL A 152 7.83 15.59 4.65
N SER A 153 8.51 14.78 3.85
CA SER A 153 9.87 15.10 3.39
C SER A 153 9.88 16.30 2.45
N PRO A 154 10.97 17.09 2.41
CA PRO A 154 11.10 18.20 1.47
C PRO A 154 10.99 17.76 0.01
N GLY A 155 11.43 16.54 -0.32
CA GLY A 155 11.32 15.98 -1.65
C GLY A 155 9.86 15.78 -2.09
N LEU A 156 9.06 15.14 -1.23
CA LEU A 156 7.64 14.93 -1.49
C LEU A 156 6.87 16.27 -1.49
N ALA A 157 7.18 17.19 -0.58
CA ALA A 157 6.54 18.51 -0.55
C ALA A 157 6.74 19.28 -1.86
N ARG A 158 7.96 19.23 -2.45
CA ARG A 158 8.24 19.81 -3.78
C ARG A 158 7.40 19.18 -4.88
N SER A 159 7.32 17.86 -4.92
CA SER A 159 6.53 17.17 -5.95
C SER A 159 5.03 17.48 -5.88
N LEU A 160 4.54 17.85 -4.70
CA LEU A 160 3.15 18.25 -4.46
C LEU A 160 2.92 19.77 -4.64
N GLY A 161 3.97 20.57 -4.88
CA GLY A 161 3.86 22.03 -4.97
C GLY A 161 3.49 22.70 -3.64
N VAL A 162 3.71 22.04 -2.51
CA VAL A 162 3.40 22.55 -1.17
C VAL A 162 4.65 22.92 -0.35
N GLU A 163 5.79 23.03 -1.00
CA GLU A 163 7.01 23.53 -0.37
C GLU A 163 6.86 24.98 0.08
N GLY A 164 7.64 25.37 1.09
CA GLY A 164 7.59 26.72 1.62
C GLY A 164 8.36 27.73 0.76
N GLY A 165 7.75 28.88 0.54
CA GLY A 165 8.42 30.05 -0.01
C GLY A 165 9.19 30.86 1.05
N PRO A 166 10.06 31.82 0.64
CA PRO A 166 10.65 32.75 1.54
C PRO A 166 9.57 33.56 2.29
N GLY A 167 9.63 33.61 3.62
CA GLY A 167 8.70 34.38 4.46
C GLY A 167 7.46 33.66 4.96
N GLU A 168 7.30 32.37 4.65
CA GLU A 168 6.15 31.62 5.14
C GLU A 168 6.29 31.13 6.60
N PRO A 169 5.15 30.80 7.29
CA PRO A 169 5.16 30.49 8.71
C PRO A 169 6.11 29.32 9.01
N ARG A 170 7.12 29.62 9.81
CA ARG A 170 8.00 28.61 10.39
C ARG A 170 7.54 28.38 11.81
N GLY A 171 7.28 27.12 12.13
CA GLY A 171 7.03 26.70 13.50
C GLY A 171 8.25 26.03 14.10
N THR A 172 8.18 25.66 15.35
CA THR A 172 9.12 24.76 16.00
C THR A 172 8.42 23.45 16.33
N ALA A 173 9.13 22.33 16.14
CA ALA A 173 8.69 21.02 16.59
C ALA A 173 9.73 20.48 17.58
N ARG A 174 9.24 19.79 18.61
CA ARG A 174 10.12 19.11 19.57
C ARG A 174 10.33 17.68 19.12
N MET A 175 11.59 17.33 18.91
CA MET A 175 12.00 15.97 18.56
C MET A 175 11.97 15.04 19.78
N ALA A 176 11.94 13.73 19.56
CA ALA A 176 12.02 12.73 20.63
C ALA A 176 13.29 12.87 21.50
N SER A 177 14.35 13.45 20.96
CA SER A 177 15.58 13.82 21.71
C SER A 177 15.39 14.99 22.67
N GLY A 178 14.23 15.68 22.65
CA GLY A 178 13.97 16.92 23.38
C GLY A 178 14.44 18.18 22.66
N GLN A 179 15.16 18.05 21.54
CA GLN A 179 15.64 19.18 20.75
C GLN A 179 14.47 19.86 20.01
N GLU A 180 14.46 21.18 19.99
CA GLU A 180 13.55 21.97 19.17
C GLU A 180 14.19 22.24 17.80
N VAL A 181 13.42 21.98 16.75
CA VAL A 181 13.85 22.19 15.37
C VAL A 181 12.86 23.08 14.64
N ALA A 182 13.37 23.91 13.73
CA ALA A 182 12.53 24.71 12.87
C ALA A 182 11.86 23.81 11.83
N VAL A 183 10.56 23.97 11.66
CA VAL A 183 9.74 23.24 10.67
C VAL A 183 8.89 24.22 9.87
N THR A 184 8.46 23.79 8.69
CA THR A 184 7.53 24.56 7.87
C THR A 184 6.16 23.88 7.92
N ALA A 185 5.17 24.57 8.47
CA ALA A 185 3.79 24.04 8.51
C ALA A 185 3.11 24.27 7.16
N ARG A 186 2.37 23.29 6.71
CA ARG A 186 1.58 23.32 5.46
C ARG A 186 0.23 22.66 5.66
N ARG A 187 -0.67 22.99 4.74
CA ARG A 187 -1.98 22.40 4.68
C ARG A 187 -2.15 21.68 3.34
N LEU A 188 -2.54 20.44 3.42
CA LEU A 188 -2.88 19.60 2.28
C LEU A 188 -4.38 19.70 2.01
N GLU A 189 -4.78 19.57 0.74
CA GLU A 189 -6.20 19.41 0.38
C GLU A 189 -6.75 18.14 1.01
N SER A 190 -5.97 17.06 0.98
CA SER A 190 -6.33 15.78 1.60
C SER A 190 -5.15 14.89 1.89
N ILE A 191 -5.35 14.00 2.86
CA ILE A 191 -4.49 12.86 3.13
C ILE A 191 -5.36 11.61 3.23
N SER A 192 -4.93 10.49 2.66
CA SER A 192 -5.66 9.23 2.78
C SER A 192 -4.73 8.02 2.88
N VAL A 193 -5.23 6.99 3.58
CA VAL A 193 -4.61 5.67 3.74
C VAL A 193 -5.71 4.64 3.48
N GLY A 194 -5.69 4.03 2.29
CA GLY A 194 -6.85 3.28 1.81
C GLY A 194 -8.10 4.16 1.74
N GLY A 195 -9.20 3.70 2.33
CA GLY A 195 -10.46 4.46 2.43
C GLY A 195 -10.49 5.48 3.56
N ALA A 196 -9.54 5.45 4.52
CA ALA A 196 -9.45 6.45 5.58
C ALA A 196 -8.91 7.76 4.99
N ARG A 197 -9.74 8.81 4.98
CA ARG A 197 -9.44 10.11 4.37
C ARG A 197 -9.75 11.26 5.31
N ILE A 198 -8.88 12.25 5.32
CA ILE A 198 -9.09 13.53 6.00
C ILE A 198 -8.81 14.64 5.00
N ASP A 199 -9.77 15.55 4.83
CA ASP A 199 -9.61 16.73 4.02
C ASP A 199 -9.07 17.89 4.86
N ASN A 200 -8.40 18.86 4.19
CA ASN A 200 -7.86 20.06 4.80
C ASN A 200 -6.90 19.74 5.98
N PHE A 201 -5.94 18.85 5.72
CA PHE A 201 -5.06 18.29 6.74
C PHE A 201 -3.75 19.08 6.91
N GLY A 202 -3.37 19.36 8.16
CA GLY A 202 -2.12 20.05 8.48
C GLY A 202 -0.93 19.07 8.53
N VAL A 203 0.19 19.45 7.94
CA VAL A 203 1.45 18.69 8.01
C VAL A 203 2.61 19.62 8.29
N VAL A 204 3.72 19.07 8.72
CA VAL A 204 4.99 19.79 8.78
C VAL A 204 5.98 19.21 7.77
N ILE A 205 6.78 20.10 7.17
CA ILE A 205 7.87 19.71 6.28
C ILE A 205 9.15 19.72 7.10
N TYR A 206 9.84 18.56 7.11
CA TYR A 206 11.09 18.39 7.81
C TYR A 206 11.98 17.34 7.13
N ASP A 207 13.29 17.52 7.20
CA ASP A 207 14.24 16.56 6.64
C ASP A 207 14.29 15.28 7.48
N LEU A 208 13.97 14.17 6.85
CA LEU A 208 13.89 12.85 7.45
C LEU A 208 15.14 11.99 7.19
N ALA A 209 16.27 12.57 6.77
CA ALA A 209 17.47 11.81 6.40
C ALA A 209 17.91 10.82 7.50
N GLY A 210 17.88 11.23 8.77
CA GLY A 210 18.20 10.38 9.91
C GLY A 210 17.22 9.23 10.14
N VAL A 211 15.96 9.43 9.77
CA VAL A 211 14.90 8.40 9.90
C VAL A 211 14.95 7.44 8.72
N THR A 212 15.17 7.96 7.52
CA THR A 212 15.23 7.19 6.26
C THR A 212 16.38 6.18 6.31
N SER A 213 17.56 6.58 6.78
CA SER A 213 18.70 5.68 6.91
C SER A 213 18.44 4.48 7.82
N SER A 214 17.56 4.63 8.81
CA SER A 214 17.17 3.57 9.74
C SER A 214 16.10 2.62 9.20
N ALA A 215 15.44 2.97 8.09
CA ALA A 215 14.45 2.10 7.44
C ALA A 215 15.11 0.96 6.64
N GLY A 216 16.37 1.14 6.25
CA GLY A 216 17.16 0.14 5.53
C GLY A 216 17.61 0.61 4.15
N PRO A 217 18.60 -0.09 3.57
CA PRO A 217 19.14 0.29 2.27
C PRO A 217 18.07 0.18 1.17
N GLY A 218 17.99 1.20 0.33
CA GLY A 218 17.08 1.23 -0.82
C GLY A 218 15.61 1.53 -0.47
N ILE A 219 15.29 1.87 0.79
CA ILE A 219 13.96 2.30 1.17
C ILE A 219 13.92 3.83 1.23
N VAL A 220 13.11 4.42 0.37
CA VAL A 220 12.78 5.84 0.44
C VAL A 220 11.60 5.99 1.38
N VAL A 221 11.75 6.85 2.38
CA VAL A 221 10.68 7.24 3.30
C VAL A 221 10.32 8.69 3.00
N ASP A 222 9.08 8.90 2.62
CA ASP A 222 8.55 10.19 2.20
C ASP A 222 7.94 10.99 3.35
N GLY A 223 7.64 10.31 4.48
CA GLY A 223 7.03 10.95 5.63
C GLY A 223 6.90 10.05 6.85
N LEU A 224 6.41 10.67 7.94
CA LEU A 224 5.95 10.00 9.15
C LEU A 224 4.46 10.25 9.29
N LEU A 225 3.67 9.19 9.44
CA LEU A 225 2.22 9.28 9.69
C LEU A 225 1.98 9.33 11.19
N GLY A 226 1.63 10.50 11.70
CA GLY A 226 1.50 10.78 13.11
C GLY A 226 0.12 10.45 13.70
N ILE A 227 0.01 10.66 15.02
CA ILE A 227 -1.22 10.40 15.77
C ILE A 227 -2.35 11.36 15.38
N ASP A 228 -2.03 12.52 14.82
CA ASP A 228 -2.98 13.50 14.27
C ASP A 228 -3.85 12.93 13.15
N PHE A 229 -3.31 11.97 12.39
CA PHE A 229 -4.09 11.18 11.42
C PHE A 229 -4.64 9.90 12.06
N ILE A 230 -3.76 9.07 12.63
CA ILE A 230 -4.11 7.74 13.14
C ILE A 230 -5.23 7.82 14.20
N GLY A 231 -5.16 8.82 15.08
CA GLY A 231 -6.11 9.03 16.18
C GLY A 231 -7.49 9.51 15.74
N ARG A 232 -7.71 9.77 14.46
CA ARG A 232 -9.04 10.09 13.91
C ARG A 232 -9.90 8.86 13.65
N PHE A 233 -9.29 7.69 13.71
CA PHE A 233 -9.92 6.41 13.38
C PHE A 233 -9.66 5.39 14.48
N THR A 234 -10.57 4.47 14.69
CA THR A 234 -10.26 3.25 15.43
C THR A 234 -9.34 2.41 14.56
N THR A 235 -8.08 2.32 14.97
CA THR A 235 -7.01 1.73 14.15
C THR A 235 -6.55 0.41 14.75
N THR A 236 -6.48 -0.63 13.93
CA THR A 236 -5.94 -1.94 14.30
C THR A 236 -4.75 -2.28 13.42
N LEU A 237 -3.60 -2.56 14.03
CA LEU A 237 -2.42 -3.06 13.36
C LEU A 237 -2.38 -4.59 13.50
N ASP A 238 -2.36 -5.30 12.39
CA ASP A 238 -2.13 -6.75 12.32
C ASP A 238 -0.77 -7.04 11.70
N PRO A 239 0.28 -7.23 12.52
CA PRO A 239 1.62 -7.50 12.02
C PRO A 239 1.77 -8.87 11.35
N ARG A 240 0.92 -9.84 11.70
CA ARG A 240 0.98 -11.20 11.15
C ARG A 240 0.51 -11.23 9.71
N ASN A 241 -0.60 -10.55 9.44
CA ASN A 241 -1.17 -10.42 8.11
C ASN A 241 -0.64 -9.19 7.35
N GLN A 242 0.30 -8.44 7.96
CA GLN A 242 0.86 -7.20 7.41
C GLN A 242 -0.24 -6.23 6.94
N THR A 243 -1.19 -5.96 7.82
CA THR A 243 -2.37 -5.17 7.50
C THR A 243 -2.62 -4.11 8.56
N LEU A 244 -2.98 -2.91 8.11
CA LEU A 244 -3.50 -1.82 8.93
C LEU A 244 -4.97 -1.64 8.61
N ILE A 245 -5.82 -1.66 9.63
CA ILE A 245 -7.27 -1.58 9.48
C ILE A 245 -7.74 -0.29 10.16
N PHE A 246 -8.51 0.52 9.42
CA PHE A 246 -9.19 1.69 9.96
C PHE A 246 -10.70 1.43 9.96
N GLN A 247 -11.34 1.63 11.11
CA GLN A 247 -12.79 1.72 11.18
C GLN A 247 -13.18 3.12 10.74
N LEU A 248 -14.01 3.19 9.73
CA LEU A 248 -14.57 4.45 9.23
C LEU A 248 -15.90 4.66 9.96
N ASP A 249 -16.03 5.77 10.66
CA ASP A 249 -17.32 6.12 11.25
C ASP A 249 -18.37 6.24 10.15
N ASP A 250 -19.52 5.60 10.37
CA ASP A 250 -20.68 5.79 9.51
C ASP A 250 -21.07 7.28 9.58
N PRO A 251 -21.26 7.97 8.44
CA PRO A 251 -21.73 9.35 8.43
C PRO A 251 -23.21 9.43 8.85
N SER A 252 -23.59 8.77 9.96
CA SER A 252 -24.92 8.93 10.53
C SER A 252 -25.09 10.37 11.02
N PRO A 253 -26.12 11.07 10.59
CA PRO A 253 -26.34 12.45 10.98
C PRO A 253 -26.56 12.55 12.49
N ARG A 254 -25.77 13.40 13.17
CA ARG A 254 -26.09 13.90 14.49
C ARG A 254 -27.12 15.01 14.41
#